data_2e129ffb7a090a827b927134eef8f8a8
#
_entry.id   2e129ffb7a090a827b927134eef8f8a8
#
_cell.length_a   1.000
_cell.length_b   1.000
_cell.length_c   1.000
_cell.angle_alpha   90.00
_cell.angle_beta   90.00
_cell.angle_gamma   90.00
#
_symmetry.space_group_name_H-M   'P 1'
#
loop_
_entity.id
_entity.type
_entity.pdbx_description
1 polymer ?
#
loop_
_entity_poly.entity_id
_entity_poly.type
_entity_poly.pdbx_seq_one_letter_code
_entity_poly.pdbx_strand_id
1 'polypeptide(L)'
;MAAVKKRKTAGRKGAGAKTTTAASAHADEVARRNAAQDDVVVAQIRDAATEVHRDILKKAKPDLAFPVRSLKNVTYSANRGYFEMGRAKKVRTLTVNTVKSFAQTLRMMGLSKELVETNDFATKRDAYYQSKNWEAAKFDEQTESDAVMDDIEAMFSTRGTSREQLRFIPDEHGGAVAGRLVVLDPDRDTGVVERIDCTRFGSGAYSIPSTVEHLSFETDAKFVLAIETGGIFQRLQSHKFWQTANCILVSLAGVPTRATRRFIRKLSDECNLPVYAFVDCDPYGISNIYRTLKVGSGNAAHLSQFFCVPQARYLGVTPQDIIDYQLPTHPLLDVDIKRGKDALKNDPFFQVHKPWRKAIEQLLSMGVRAEQQALAKWGLNYVIDEYLPAKLRNPQAFLP
;
A
#
# COMPACT_ATOMS: atom_id res chain seq x y z
N MET A 1 -3.02 36.34 60.61
CA MET A 1 -4.21 35.54 60.27
C MET A 1 -4.93 36.21 59.12
N ALA A 2 -4.80 35.72 57.93
CA ALA A 2 -5.51 36.22 56.72
C ALA A 2 -6.11 35.03 56.02
N ALA A 3 -7.44 35.04 55.92
CA ALA A 3 -8.24 33.95 55.36
C ALA A 3 -8.21 33.96 53.84
N VAL A 4 -7.86 32.79 53.21
CA VAL A 4 -7.86 32.56 51.77
C VAL A 4 -9.27 32.14 51.34
N LYS A 5 -9.95 32.96 50.55
CA LYS A 5 -11.23 32.66 49.91
C LYS A 5 -11.02 31.67 48.73
N LYS A 6 -11.61 30.49 48.82
CA LYS A 6 -11.73 29.51 47.71
C LYS A 6 -12.72 30.04 46.65
N ARG A 7 -12.26 30.30 45.43
CA ARG A 7 -13.12 30.51 44.26
C ARG A 7 -13.60 29.15 43.72
N LYS A 8 -14.91 28.96 43.66
CA LYS A 8 -15.57 27.84 42.94
C LYS A 8 -15.49 28.11 41.46
N THR A 9 -14.83 27.24 40.71
CA THR A 9 -14.87 27.18 39.26
C THR A 9 -16.09 26.37 38.82
N ALA A 10 -16.99 27.01 38.08
CA ALA A 10 -18.16 26.38 37.49
C ALA A 10 -17.68 25.46 36.31
N GLY A 11 -18.04 24.20 36.40
CA GLY A 11 -17.71 23.21 35.38
C GLY A 11 -18.50 23.47 34.09
N ARG A 12 -17.78 23.60 32.98
CA ARG A 12 -18.33 23.47 31.62
C ARG A 12 -18.61 22.01 31.36
N LYS A 13 -19.85 21.59 31.47
CA LYS A 13 -20.32 20.27 30.98
C LYS A 13 -20.78 20.42 29.53
N GLY A 14 -20.28 19.51 28.65
CA GLY A 14 -21.07 19.00 27.58
C GLY A 14 -20.79 19.50 26.17
N ALA A 15 -19.73 18.99 25.51
CA ALA A 15 -19.67 18.79 24.05
C ALA A 15 -18.76 17.62 23.62
N GLY A 16 -18.05 16.97 24.57
CA GLY A 16 -17.07 15.92 24.26
C GLY A 16 -17.61 14.47 24.22
N ALA A 17 -18.77 14.20 24.77
CA ALA A 17 -19.19 12.83 25.08
C ALA A 17 -19.77 12.03 23.89
N LYS A 18 -20.30 12.69 22.84
CA LYS A 18 -20.89 11.97 21.70
C LYS A 18 -19.88 11.58 20.63
N THR A 19 -18.80 12.34 20.46
CA THR A 19 -17.73 12.05 19.50
C THR A 19 -16.77 10.96 19.98
N THR A 20 -16.52 10.90 21.29
CA THR A 20 -15.68 9.86 21.91
C THR A 20 -16.29 8.46 21.81
N THR A 21 -17.61 8.32 21.91
CA THR A 21 -18.28 7.01 21.86
C THR A 21 -18.27 6.37 20.48
N ALA A 22 -18.38 7.16 19.40
CA ALA A 22 -18.35 6.63 18.02
C ALA A 22 -16.92 6.21 17.59
N ALA A 23 -15.92 7.02 17.94
CA ALA A 23 -14.51 6.69 17.67
C ALA A 23 -14.06 5.44 18.46
N SER A 24 -14.46 5.30 19.72
CA SER A 24 -14.21 4.13 20.54
C SER A 24 -14.88 2.87 19.95
N ALA A 25 -16.14 2.96 19.53
CA ALA A 25 -16.85 1.81 18.93
C ALA A 25 -16.19 1.34 17.61
N HIS A 26 -15.68 2.27 16.80
CA HIS A 26 -14.97 1.93 15.57
C HIS A 26 -13.59 1.32 15.84
N ALA A 27 -12.84 1.85 16.81
CA ALA A 27 -11.59 1.26 17.24
C ALA A 27 -11.78 -0.16 17.81
N ASP A 28 -12.84 -0.40 18.60
CA ASP A 28 -13.20 -1.73 19.11
C ASP A 28 -13.55 -2.71 17.98
N GLU A 29 -14.18 -2.23 16.92
CA GLU A 29 -14.47 -3.05 15.73
C GLU A 29 -13.18 -3.43 14.97
N VAL A 30 -12.26 -2.48 14.79
CA VAL A 30 -10.96 -2.72 14.16
C VAL A 30 -10.15 -3.71 15.00
N ALA A 31 -10.12 -3.55 16.33
CA ALA A 31 -9.42 -4.45 17.24
C ALA A 31 -9.98 -5.87 17.16
N ARG A 32 -11.31 -6.03 17.17
CA ARG A 32 -11.96 -7.35 17.01
C ARG A 32 -11.66 -7.99 15.67
N ARG A 33 -11.67 -7.22 14.58
CA ARG A 33 -11.31 -7.70 13.25
C ARG A 33 -9.86 -8.18 13.19
N ASN A 34 -8.93 -7.44 13.79
CA ASN A 34 -7.52 -7.82 13.84
C ASN A 34 -7.29 -9.07 14.68
N ALA A 35 -7.94 -9.18 15.84
CA ALA A 35 -7.87 -10.39 16.67
C ALA A 35 -8.42 -11.63 15.94
N ALA A 36 -9.55 -11.50 15.25
CA ALA A 36 -10.08 -12.59 14.43
C ALA A 36 -9.12 -12.99 13.29
N GLN A 37 -8.40 -12.03 12.73
CA GLN A 37 -7.39 -12.31 11.71
C GLN A 37 -6.15 -12.99 12.30
N ASP A 38 -5.73 -12.63 13.51
CA ASP A 38 -4.64 -13.29 14.22
C ASP A 38 -4.97 -14.78 14.47
N ASP A 39 -6.19 -15.10 14.86
CA ASP A 39 -6.66 -16.49 15.00
C ASP A 39 -6.58 -17.25 13.66
N VAL A 40 -6.93 -16.61 12.55
CA VAL A 40 -6.80 -17.20 11.20
C VAL A 40 -5.34 -17.48 10.87
N VAL A 41 -4.41 -16.56 11.16
CA VAL A 41 -2.97 -16.75 10.91
C VAL A 41 -2.43 -17.93 11.70
N VAL A 42 -2.71 -17.97 13.00
CA VAL A 42 -2.27 -19.07 13.89
C VAL A 42 -2.84 -20.42 13.42
N ALA A 43 -4.11 -20.47 13.03
CA ALA A 43 -4.74 -21.67 12.50
C ALA A 43 -4.07 -22.14 11.19
N GLN A 44 -3.78 -21.24 10.25
CA GLN A 44 -3.10 -21.57 8.99
C GLN A 44 -1.70 -22.17 9.22
N ILE A 45 -0.92 -21.57 10.13
CA ILE A 45 0.42 -22.06 10.48
C ILE A 45 0.32 -23.44 11.13
N ARG A 46 -0.62 -23.62 12.06
CA ARG A 46 -0.86 -24.90 12.74
C ARG A 46 -1.31 -25.98 11.78
N ASP A 47 -2.22 -25.67 10.87
CA ASP A 47 -2.69 -26.61 9.83
C ASP A 47 -1.52 -27.10 8.98
N ALA A 48 -0.69 -26.18 8.45
CA ALA A 48 0.47 -26.51 7.64
C ALA A 48 1.48 -27.41 8.39
N ALA A 49 1.77 -27.08 9.65
CA ALA A 49 2.67 -27.88 10.49
C ALA A 49 2.07 -29.27 10.82
N THR A 50 0.75 -29.34 11.03
CA THR A 50 0.04 -30.59 11.31
C THR A 50 0.04 -31.53 10.10
N GLU A 51 -0.11 -30.99 8.89
CA GLU A 51 -0.02 -31.80 7.67
C GLU A 51 1.39 -32.40 7.50
N VAL A 52 2.43 -31.59 7.66
CA VAL A 52 3.82 -32.06 7.64
C VAL A 52 4.05 -33.16 8.70
N HIS A 53 3.61 -32.93 9.93
CA HIS A 53 3.75 -33.93 11.00
C HIS A 53 3.01 -35.24 10.71
N ARG A 54 1.79 -35.16 10.17
CA ARG A 54 0.99 -36.31 9.76
C ARG A 54 1.69 -37.15 8.71
N ASP A 55 2.30 -36.51 7.71
CA ASP A 55 3.02 -37.22 6.65
C ASP A 55 4.27 -37.91 7.19
N ILE A 56 5.01 -37.26 8.11
CA ILE A 56 6.16 -37.89 8.78
C ILE A 56 5.73 -39.15 9.54
N LEU A 57 4.63 -39.08 10.31
CA LEU A 57 4.11 -40.25 11.05
C LEU A 57 3.71 -41.38 10.12
N LYS A 58 3.21 -41.06 8.91
CA LYS A 58 2.88 -42.05 7.88
C LYS A 58 4.10 -42.56 7.09
N LYS A 59 5.31 -42.09 7.44
CA LYS A 59 6.56 -42.35 6.68
C LYS A 59 6.48 -41.89 5.23
N ALA A 60 5.59 -40.93 4.93
CA ALA A 60 5.54 -40.25 3.64
C ALA A 60 6.54 -39.08 3.61
N LYS A 61 6.83 -38.56 2.41
CA LYS A 61 7.64 -37.36 2.25
C LYS A 61 6.71 -36.15 2.34
N PRO A 62 6.86 -35.28 3.36
CA PRO A 62 6.03 -34.11 3.45
C PRO A 62 6.27 -33.11 2.32
N ASP A 63 5.22 -32.42 1.91
CA ASP A 63 5.22 -31.40 0.88
C ASP A 63 4.73 -30.04 1.43
N LEU A 64 5.38 -28.96 0.99
CA LEU A 64 4.88 -27.59 1.13
C LEU A 64 4.64 -27.02 -0.26
N ALA A 65 3.40 -26.62 -0.56
CA ALA A 65 3.00 -26.11 -1.86
C ALA A 65 2.82 -24.57 -1.83
N PHE A 66 3.54 -23.89 -2.71
CA PHE A 66 3.53 -22.44 -2.81
C PHE A 66 3.02 -21.99 -4.19
N PRO A 67 2.21 -20.93 -4.29
CA PRO A 67 1.87 -20.34 -5.58
C PRO A 67 3.11 -19.89 -6.34
N VAL A 68 3.14 -20.11 -7.67
CA VAL A 68 4.21 -19.60 -8.53
C VAL A 68 4.05 -18.10 -8.70
N ARG A 69 4.97 -17.32 -8.13
CA ARG A 69 5.00 -15.86 -8.19
C ARG A 69 5.71 -15.37 -9.46
N SER A 70 4.99 -15.36 -10.57
CA SER A 70 5.51 -14.86 -11.85
C SER A 70 4.38 -14.31 -12.71
N LEU A 71 4.69 -13.37 -13.61
CA LEU A 71 3.71 -12.78 -14.53
C LEU A 71 3.01 -13.84 -15.41
N LYS A 72 3.67 -14.97 -15.70
CA LYS A 72 3.06 -16.08 -16.46
C LYS A 72 1.95 -16.81 -15.69
N ASN A 73 1.92 -16.68 -14.37
CA ASN A 73 0.89 -17.25 -13.49
C ASN A 73 -0.06 -16.18 -12.93
N VAL A 74 -0.37 -15.17 -13.75
CA VAL A 74 -1.21 -14.03 -13.35
C VAL A 74 -2.24 -13.76 -14.43
N THR A 75 -3.46 -13.43 -14.03
CA THR A 75 -4.53 -12.95 -14.88
C THR A 75 -5.02 -11.59 -14.41
N TYR A 76 -5.42 -10.74 -15.34
CA TYR A 76 -6.11 -9.50 -15.00
C TYR A 76 -7.61 -9.77 -14.88
N SER A 77 -8.18 -9.49 -13.72
CA SER A 77 -9.61 -9.60 -13.47
C SER A 77 -10.28 -8.25 -13.73
N ALA A 78 -10.98 -8.11 -14.84
CA ALA A 78 -11.68 -6.87 -15.17
C ALA A 78 -12.78 -6.51 -14.14
N ASN A 79 -13.41 -7.51 -13.54
CA ASN A 79 -14.46 -7.31 -12.53
C ASN A 79 -13.88 -6.82 -11.19
N ARG A 80 -12.70 -7.29 -10.82
CA ARG A 80 -12.02 -6.86 -9.58
C ARG A 80 -11.11 -5.66 -9.79
N GLY A 81 -10.66 -5.42 -11.03
CA GLY A 81 -9.80 -4.31 -11.41
C GLY A 81 -8.33 -4.47 -11.01
N TYR A 82 -7.86 -5.70 -10.71
CA TYR A 82 -6.48 -5.98 -10.35
C TYR A 82 -6.01 -7.36 -10.83
N PHE A 83 -4.70 -7.63 -10.66
CA PHE A 83 -4.12 -8.94 -10.98
C PHE A 83 -4.46 -9.98 -9.93
N GLU A 84 -4.91 -11.13 -10.40
CA GLU A 84 -5.15 -12.33 -9.60
C GLU A 84 -4.08 -13.38 -9.86
N MET A 85 -3.69 -14.09 -8.82
CA MET A 85 -2.75 -15.21 -8.90
C MET A 85 -3.41 -16.40 -9.59
N GLY A 86 -2.71 -17.00 -10.55
CA GLY A 86 -3.11 -18.23 -11.21
C GLY A 86 -2.98 -19.46 -10.31
N ARG A 87 -3.31 -20.61 -10.86
CA ARG A 87 -3.37 -21.90 -10.13
C ARG A 87 -2.04 -22.65 -10.05
N ALA A 88 -1.00 -22.24 -10.78
CA ALA A 88 0.27 -22.93 -10.79
C ALA A 88 0.96 -22.84 -9.43
N LYS A 89 1.42 -23.98 -8.93
CA LYS A 89 2.14 -24.11 -7.66
C LYS A 89 3.49 -24.76 -7.86
N LYS A 90 4.47 -24.36 -7.07
CA LYS A 90 5.72 -25.09 -6.86
C LYS A 90 5.62 -25.87 -5.57
N VAL A 91 6.10 -27.10 -5.58
CA VAL A 91 6.11 -27.97 -4.40
C VAL A 91 7.53 -28.09 -3.89
N ARG A 92 7.70 -27.94 -2.56
CA ARG A 92 8.95 -28.22 -1.86
C ARG A 92 8.75 -29.49 -1.05
N THR A 93 9.22 -30.61 -1.59
CA THR A 93 9.19 -31.91 -0.91
C THR A 93 10.37 -32.03 0.05
N LEU A 94 10.16 -32.59 1.25
CA LEU A 94 11.24 -32.88 2.18
C LEU A 94 12.14 -34.00 1.64
N THR A 95 13.37 -33.64 1.26
CA THR A 95 14.44 -34.52 0.78
C THR A 95 15.76 -34.11 1.40
N VAL A 96 16.82 -34.90 1.21
CA VAL A 96 18.17 -34.54 1.68
C VAL A 96 18.61 -33.17 1.11
N ASN A 97 18.29 -32.87 -0.15
CA ASN A 97 18.67 -31.63 -0.81
C ASN A 97 17.83 -30.42 -0.38
N THR A 98 16.63 -30.62 0.15
CA THR A 98 15.70 -29.54 0.53
C THR A 98 15.50 -29.40 2.02
N VAL A 99 16.09 -30.26 2.83
CA VAL A 99 15.87 -30.29 4.30
C VAL A 99 16.16 -28.96 4.97
N LYS A 100 17.25 -28.27 4.58
CA LYS A 100 17.59 -26.94 5.12
C LYS A 100 16.48 -25.94 4.82
N SER A 101 16.10 -25.76 3.55
CA SER A 101 15.06 -24.81 3.15
C SER A 101 13.66 -25.18 3.66
N PHE A 102 13.39 -26.46 3.85
CA PHE A 102 12.17 -26.95 4.46
C PHE A 102 12.10 -26.58 5.97
N ALA A 103 13.19 -26.84 6.70
CA ALA A 103 13.32 -26.46 8.10
C ALA A 103 13.27 -24.94 8.31
N GLN A 104 13.94 -24.17 7.45
CA GLN A 104 13.88 -22.71 7.42
C GLN A 104 12.44 -22.19 7.28
N THR A 105 11.65 -22.82 6.39
CA THR A 105 10.25 -22.43 6.20
C THR A 105 9.41 -22.68 7.46
N LEU A 106 9.54 -23.86 8.08
CA LEU A 106 8.82 -24.17 9.32
C LEU A 106 9.27 -23.28 10.51
N ARG A 107 10.56 -22.99 10.62
CA ARG A 107 11.08 -22.08 11.65
C ARG A 107 10.55 -20.66 11.48
N MET A 108 10.48 -20.17 10.22
CA MET A 108 9.91 -18.85 9.93
C MET A 108 8.40 -18.78 10.24
N MET A 109 7.64 -19.85 9.95
CA MET A 109 6.25 -19.98 10.38
C MET A 109 6.12 -20.00 11.91
N GLY A 110 7.03 -20.71 12.60
CA GLY A 110 7.08 -20.75 14.07
C GLY A 110 7.34 -19.39 14.69
N LEU A 111 8.30 -18.61 14.13
CA LEU A 111 8.57 -17.25 14.55
C LEU A 111 7.35 -16.34 14.32
N SER A 112 6.70 -16.42 13.16
CA SER A 112 5.46 -15.68 12.90
C SER A 112 4.38 -15.98 13.92
N LYS A 113 4.16 -17.27 14.25
CA LYS A 113 3.19 -17.70 15.26
C LYS A 113 3.50 -17.08 16.63
N GLU A 114 4.76 -17.13 17.05
CA GLU A 114 5.21 -16.53 18.31
C GLU A 114 4.93 -15.02 18.34
N LEU A 115 5.29 -14.27 17.28
CA LEU A 115 5.02 -12.85 17.18
C LEU A 115 3.53 -12.52 17.26
N VAL A 116 2.67 -13.32 16.62
CA VAL A 116 1.21 -13.14 16.71
C VAL A 116 0.71 -13.39 18.13
N GLU A 117 1.13 -14.48 18.76
CA GLU A 117 0.68 -14.87 20.11
C GLU A 117 1.17 -13.93 21.21
N THR A 118 2.33 -13.31 21.02
CA THR A 118 2.90 -12.31 21.95
C THR A 118 2.50 -10.88 21.60
N ASN A 119 1.69 -10.71 20.56
CA ASN A 119 1.34 -9.40 19.99
C ASN A 119 2.57 -8.55 19.69
N ASP A 120 3.62 -9.16 19.14
CA ASP A 120 4.88 -8.50 18.75
C ASP A 120 5.05 -8.49 17.22
N PHE A 121 6.11 -7.86 16.73
CA PHE A 121 6.46 -7.81 15.32
C PHE A 121 7.97 -7.87 15.15
N ALA A 122 8.40 -8.23 13.94
CA ALA A 122 9.80 -8.15 13.54
C ALA A 122 9.88 -7.48 12.16
N THR A 123 10.94 -6.71 11.95
CA THR A 123 11.30 -6.32 10.59
C THR A 123 11.84 -7.54 9.83
N LYS A 124 11.89 -7.46 8.51
CA LYS A 124 12.52 -8.52 7.70
C LYS A 124 13.97 -8.77 8.14
N ARG A 125 14.65 -7.70 8.53
CA ARG A 125 16.04 -7.75 9.01
C ARG A 125 16.14 -8.40 10.39
N ASP A 126 15.23 -8.08 11.31
CA ASP A 126 15.18 -8.72 12.63
C ASP A 126 14.96 -10.22 12.50
N ALA A 127 14.00 -10.65 11.66
CA ALA A 127 13.74 -12.05 11.40
C ALA A 127 14.96 -12.78 10.80
N TYR A 128 15.70 -12.12 9.90
CA TYR A 128 16.97 -12.65 9.39
C TYR A 128 17.98 -12.83 10.51
N TYR A 129 18.18 -11.83 11.38
CA TYR A 129 19.13 -11.94 12.50
C TYR A 129 18.66 -12.96 13.55
N GLN A 130 17.37 -13.03 13.84
CA GLN A 130 16.81 -14.06 14.71
C GLN A 130 17.12 -15.48 14.19
N SER A 131 17.14 -15.67 12.88
CA SER A 131 17.47 -16.95 12.26
C SER A 131 18.90 -17.42 12.53
N LYS A 132 19.83 -16.52 12.90
CA LYS A 132 21.21 -16.92 13.23
C LYS A 132 21.28 -17.87 14.42
N ASN A 133 20.23 -17.90 15.26
CA ASN A 133 20.09 -18.82 16.38
C ASN A 133 19.49 -20.18 15.99
N TRP A 134 19.19 -20.42 14.70
CA TRP A 134 18.51 -21.64 14.24
C TRP A 134 19.47 -22.76 13.82
N GLU A 135 20.72 -22.69 14.27
CA GLU A 135 21.76 -23.72 13.99
C GLU A 135 21.87 -24.03 12.49
N ALA A 136 21.64 -25.29 12.08
CA ALA A 136 21.71 -25.71 10.69
C ALA A 136 20.62 -25.09 9.78
N ALA A 137 19.54 -24.59 10.36
CA ALA A 137 18.45 -23.91 9.63
C ALA A 137 18.65 -22.40 9.49
N LYS A 138 19.76 -21.82 9.94
CA LYS A 138 20.05 -20.40 9.77
C LYS A 138 20.08 -20.02 8.29
N PHE A 139 19.67 -18.78 7.97
CA PHE A 139 19.88 -18.20 6.65
C PHE A 139 21.32 -17.68 6.51
N ASP A 140 21.92 -17.89 5.37
CA ASP A 140 23.26 -17.36 5.09
C ASP A 140 23.16 -15.89 4.70
N GLU A 141 22.17 -15.52 3.87
CA GLU A 141 21.90 -14.14 3.42
C GLU A 141 20.45 -13.71 3.71
N GLN A 142 20.25 -12.38 3.83
CA GLN A 142 18.91 -11.82 4.07
C GLN A 142 17.94 -12.12 2.90
N THR A 143 18.43 -12.14 1.66
CA THR A 143 17.65 -12.46 0.46
C THR A 143 17.01 -13.85 0.52
N GLU A 144 17.65 -14.82 1.18
CA GLU A 144 17.07 -16.16 1.40
C GLU A 144 15.88 -16.09 2.37
N SER A 145 16.02 -15.36 3.47
CA SER A 145 14.94 -15.20 4.45
C SER A 145 13.76 -14.44 3.84
N ASP A 146 14.04 -13.40 3.05
CA ASP A 146 13.03 -12.63 2.33
C ASP A 146 12.23 -13.50 1.36
N ALA A 147 12.92 -14.37 0.61
CA ALA A 147 12.27 -15.30 -0.32
C ALA A 147 11.35 -16.31 0.39
N VAL A 148 11.76 -16.79 1.57
CA VAL A 148 10.94 -17.69 2.39
C VAL A 148 9.73 -16.98 2.95
N MET A 149 9.87 -15.76 3.47
CA MET A 149 8.73 -14.93 3.94
C MET A 149 7.72 -14.69 2.83
N ASP A 150 8.20 -14.33 1.63
CA ASP A 150 7.33 -14.11 0.47
C ASP A 150 6.62 -15.39 0.01
N ASP A 151 7.26 -16.56 0.12
CA ASP A 151 6.63 -17.85 -0.18
C ASP A 151 5.53 -18.18 0.84
N ILE A 152 5.78 -17.94 2.14
CA ILE A 152 4.78 -18.14 3.22
C ILE A 152 3.61 -17.17 3.03
N GLU A 153 3.87 -15.90 2.74
CA GLU A 153 2.83 -14.91 2.44
C GLU A 153 1.96 -15.35 1.26
N ALA A 154 2.59 -15.78 0.15
CA ALA A 154 1.86 -16.26 -1.01
C ALA A 154 1.02 -17.52 -0.71
N MET A 155 1.53 -18.43 0.13
CA MET A 155 0.83 -19.63 0.57
C MET A 155 -0.45 -19.29 1.37
N PHE A 156 -0.37 -18.32 2.27
CA PHE A 156 -1.48 -17.96 3.15
C PHE A 156 -2.40 -16.85 2.61
N SER A 157 -1.97 -16.12 1.57
CA SER A 157 -2.75 -15.05 0.95
C SER A 157 -4.11 -15.50 0.42
N THR A 158 -4.26 -16.76 0.03
CA THR A 158 -5.53 -17.36 -0.41
C THR A 158 -6.62 -17.35 0.67
N ARG A 159 -6.23 -17.24 1.93
CA ARG A 159 -7.12 -17.11 3.09
C ARG A 159 -7.06 -15.71 3.73
N GLY A 160 -6.60 -14.71 3.00
CA GLY A 160 -6.63 -13.33 3.42
C GLY A 160 -5.43 -12.86 4.27
N THR A 161 -4.35 -13.63 4.36
CA THR A 161 -3.18 -13.29 5.18
C THR A 161 -2.11 -12.59 4.34
N SER A 162 -1.69 -11.40 4.79
CA SER A 162 -0.53 -10.66 4.29
C SER A 162 0.68 -10.80 5.23
N ARG A 163 1.84 -10.33 4.79
CA ARG A 163 3.06 -10.38 5.60
C ARG A 163 2.94 -9.55 6.89
N GLU A 164 2.24 -8.44 6.84
CA GLU A 164 1.98 -7.58 8.00
C GLU A 164 1.14 -8.32 9.07
N GLN A 165 0.21 -9.16 8.63
CA GLN A 165 -0.57 -10.03 9.52
C GLN A 165 0.25 -11.23 10.04
N LEU A 166 1.27 -11.66 9.29
CA LEU A 166 2.30 -12.59 9.77
C LEU A 166 3.28 -11.92 10.76
N ARG A 167 3.08 -10.63 11.07
CA ARG A 167 3.91 -9.80 11.94
C ARG A 167 5.32 -9.51 11.42
N PHE A 168 5.55 -9.66 10.11
CA PHE A 168 6.77 -9.19 9.46
C PHE A 168 6.50 -7.87 8.75
N ILE A 169 7.07 -6.79 9.27
CA ILE A 169 6.87 -5.44 8.77
C ILE A 169 8.07 -4.96 7.94
N PRO A 170 7.88 -4.01 6.98
CA PRO A 170 9.01 -3.37 6.32
C PRO A 170 9.74 -2.41 7.26
N ASP A 171 11.04 -2.21 7.04
CA ASP A 171 11.85 -1.22 7.77
C ASP A 171 11.51 0.22 7.38
N GLU A 172 10.93 0.40 6.20
CA GLU A 172 10.64 1.70 5.61
C GLU A 172 9.24 2.18 5.96
N HIS A 173 9.14 3.47 6.32
CA HIS A 173 7.85 4.16 6.41
C HIS A 173 7.22 4.30 5.02
N GLY A 174 5.90 4.51 5.00
CA GLY A 174 5.15 4.82 3.79
C GLY A 174 5.40 6.23 3.29
N GLY A 175 4.48 6.74 2.47
CA GLY A 175 4.46 8.13 2.04
C GLY A 175 4.02 9.09 3.15
N ALA A 176 3.69 10.31 2.76
CA ALA A 176 3.20 11.35 3.65
C ALA A 176 1.77 11.75 3.32
N VAL A 177 1.00 12.16 4.33
CA VAL A 177 -0.41 12.56 4.19
C VAL A 177 -0.63 13.95 4.77
N ALA A 178 -1.38 14.78 4.06
CA ALA A 178 -1.85 16.07 4.53
C ALA A 178 -3.29 16.32 4.06
N GLY A 179 -4.05 17.11 4.81
CA GLY A 179 -5.39 17.51 4.39
C GLY A 179 -6.51 16.99 5.29
N ARG A 180 -7.71 16.89 4.73
CA ARG A 180 -8.96 16.69 5.48
C ARG A 180 -9.12 15.24 5.96
N LEU A 181 -8.27 14.84 6.89
CA LEU A 181 -8.22 13.52 7.47
C LEU A 181 -7.87 13.59 8.96
N VAL A 182 -8.59 12.85 9.76
CA VAL A 182 -8.17 12.49 11.12
C VAL A 182 -7.86 11.00 11.12
N VAL A 183 -6.62 10.67 11.46
CA VAL A 183 -6.19 9.30 11.69
C VAL A 183 -6.50 8.94 13.15
N LEU A 184 -7.17 7.83 13.35
CA LEU A 184 -7.45 7.26 14.65
C LEU A 184 -6.47 6.10 14.86
N ASP A 185 -5.55 6.30 15.80
CA ASP A 185 -4.46 5.39 16.09
C ASP A 185 -4.61 4.84 17.53
N PRO A 186 -5.07 3.60 17.69
CA PRO A 186 -5.16 3.00 19.03
C PRO A 186 -3.76 2.67 19.54
N ASP A 187 -3.44 3.19 20.73
CA ASP A 187 -2.25 2.80 21.46
C ASP A 187 -2.26 1.28 21.72
N ARG A 188 -1.16 0.62 21.44
CA ARG A 188 -1.04 -0.83 21.48
C ARG A 188 -1.26 -1.43 22.86
N ASP A 189 -0.79 -0.74 23.90
CA ASP A 189 -0.76 -1.28 25.25
C ASP A 189 -2.02 -0.92 26.04
N THR A 190 -2.51 0.32 25.85
CA THR A 190 -3.64 0.85 26.59
C THR A 190 -4.97 0.80 25.83
N GLY A 191 -4.93 0.65 24.50
CA GLY A 191 -6.09 0.74 23.62
C GLY A 191 -6.68 2.14 23.50
N VAL A 192 -6.05 3.16 24.11
CA VAL A 192 -6.50 4.55 24.02
C VAL A 192 -6.29 5.04 22.59
N VAL A 193 -7.35 5.58 21.98
CA VAL A 193 -7.32 6.05 20.60
C VAL A 193 -6.77 7.47 20.54
N GLU A 194 -5.61 7.65 19.94
CA GLU A 194 -5.07 8.95 19.60
C GLU A 194 -5.72 9.48 18.31
N ARG A 195 -6.05 10.77 18.31
CA ARG A 195 -6.68 11.47 17.18
C ARG A 195 -5.68 12.40 16.53
N ILE A 196 -5.19 12.04 15.37
CA ILE A 196 -4.14 12.75 14.64
C ILE A 196 -4.77 13.53 13.48
N ASP A 197 -4.89 14.85 13.64
CA ASP A 197 -5.47 15.74 12.63
C ASP A 197 -4.43 16.11 11.56
N CYS A 198 -4.56 15.56 10.36
CA CYS A 198 -3.64 15.78 9.24
C CYS A 198 -3.69 17.20 8.64
N THR A 199 -4.56 18.08 9.13
CA THR A 199 -4.57 19.51 8.78
C THR A 199 -3.61 20.34 9.62
N ARG A 200 -3.02 19.78 10.68
CA ARG A 200 -2.30 20.51 11.74
C ARG A 200 -0.80 20.30 11.79
N PHE A 201 -0.21 19.76 10.75
CA PHE A 201 1.25 19.50 10.70
C PHE A 201 2.09 20.71 10.24
N GLY A 202 1.49 21.90 10.08
CA GLY A 202 2.20 23.10 9.62
C GLY A 202 2.80 22.89 8.23
N SER A 203 4.12 22.98 8.10
CA SER A 203 4.86 22.69 6.87
C SER A 203 5.18 21.21 6.68
N GLY A 204 4.91 20.37 7.70
CA GLY A 204 5.12 18.91 7.65
C GLY A 204 3.87 18.16 7.19
N ALA A 205 3.89 16.85 7.35
CA ALA A 205 2.80 15.95 7.02
C ALA A 205 2.81 14.72 7.94
N TYR A 206 1.70 14.00 8.04
CA TYR A 206 1.65 12.72 8.73
C TYR A 206 2.43 11.68 7.94
N SER A 207 3.41 11.04 8.56
CA SER A 207 4.14 9.91 7.97
C SER A 207 3.33 8.63 8.10
N ILE A 208 3.06 7.96 6.99
CA ILE A 208 2.33 6.69 7.01
C ILE A 208 3.22 5.63 7.67
N PRO A 209 2.77 4.96 8.75
CA PRO A 209 3.57 3.93 9.42
C PRO A 209 3.73 2.68 8.55
N SER A 210 4.68 1.82 8.89
CA SER A 210 4.99 0.59 8.15
C SER A 210 3.84 -0.40 8.10
N THR A 211 2.95 -0.38 9.12
CA THR A 211 1.68 -1.12 9.16
C THR A 211 0.52 -0.16 9.43
N VAL A 212 -0.61 -0.39 8.78
CA VAL A 212 -1.79 0.49 8.85
C VAL A 212 -3.07 -0.25 9.19
N GLU A 213 -2.97 -1.54 9.54
CA GLU A 213 -4.14 -2.39 9.78
C GLU A 213 -4.93 -1.97 11.03
N HIS A 214 -4.25 -1.42 12.03
CA HIS A 214 -4.84 -0.92 13.26
C HIS A 214 -5.45 0.48 13.13
N LEU A 215 -5.08 1.24 12.10
CA LEU A 215 -5.59 2.58 11.90
C LEU A 215 -7.05 2.57 11.45
N SER A 216 -7.78 3.62 11.82
CA SER A 216 -9.08 3.95 11.25
C SER A 216 -9.17 5.44 10.96
N PHE A 217 -10.20 5.88 10.23
CA PHE A 217 -10.20 7.20 9.62
C PHE A 217 -11.52 7.92 9.81
N GLU A 218 -11.42 9.23 10.02
CA GLU A 218 -12.55 10.17 9.92
C GLU A 218 -12.20 11.25 8.90
N THR A 219 -13.10 11.50 7.96
CA THR A 219 -12.89 12.51 6.92
C THR A 219 -14.21 13.04 6.36
N ASP A 220 -14.18 14.30 5.91
CA ASP A 220 -15.21 14.90 5.07
C ASP A 220 -14.69 15.27 3.68
N ALA A 221 -13.51 14.76 3.32
CA ALA A 221 -12.90 14.95 2.01
C ALA A 221 -13.77 14.34 0.90
N LYS A 222 -13.66 14.90 -0.30
CA LYS A 222 -14.36 14.40 -1.49
C LYS A 222 -13.57 13.37 -2.28
N PHE A 223 -12.24 13.38 -2.16
CA PHE A 223 -11.34 12.45 -2.87
C PHE A 223 -9.95 12.42 -2.25
N VAL A 224 -9.18 11.41 -2.63
CA VAL A 224 -7.75 11.30 -2.35
C VAL A 224 -6.97 11.68 -3.61
N LEU A 225 -6.00 12.59 -3.50
CA LEU A 225 -5.03 12.91 -4.53
C LEU A 225 -3.70 12.25 -4.19
N ALA A 226 -3.35 11.20 -4.93
CA ALA A 226 -2.08 10.49 -4.82
C ALA A 226 -1.06 11.11 -5.76
N ILE A 227 0.04 11.63 -5.22
CA ILE A 227 1.02 12.47 -5.92
C ILE A 227 2.36 11.76 -5.95
N GLU A 228 2.92 11.58 -7.15
CA GLU A 228 4.21 10.91 -7.31
C GLU A 228 5.36 11.68 -6.66
N THR A 229 5.49 12.96 -7.02
CA THR A 229 6.67 13.76 -6.72
C THR A 229 6.54 14.49 -5.39
N GLY A 230 7.50 14.31 -4.49
CA GLY A 230 7.51 14.97 -3.18
C GLY A 230 7.51 16.49 -3.27
N GLY A 231 8.16 17.09 -4.28
CA GLY A 231 8.18 18.54 -4.49
C GLY A 231 6.80 19.11 -4.82
N ILE A 232 6.01 18.42 -5.63
CA ILE A 232 4.62 18.80 -5.95
C ILE A 232 3.74 18.61 -4.72
N PHE A 233 3.85 17.48 -4.02
CA PHE A 233 3.15 17.27 -2.76
C PHE A 233 3.40 18.40 -1.77
N GLN A 234 4.68 18.75 -1.54
CA GLN A 234 5.07 19.84 -0.64
C GLN A 234 4.47 21.19 -1.05
N ARG A 235 4.44 21.48 -2.35
CA ARG A 235 3.84 22.72 -2.89
C ARG A 235 2.33 22.75 -2.61
N LEU A 236 1.61 21.70 -2.95
CA LEU A 236 0.17 21.59 -2.72
C LEU A 236 -0.19 21.67 -1.23
N GLN A 237 0.62 21.04 -0.38
CA GLN A 237 0.44 21.07 1.07
C GLN A 237 0.70 22.47 1.63
N SER A 238 1.80 23.12 1.26
CA SER A 238 2.18 24.48 1.75
C SER A 238 1.15 25.54 1.37
N HIS A 239 0.53 25.41 0.21
CA HIS A 239 -0.56 26.28 -0.25
C HIS A 239 -1.95 25.81 0.18
N LYS A 240 -2.03 24.77 1.01
CA LYS A 240 -3.30 24.24 1.54
C LYS A 240 -4.31 23.89 0.44
N PHE A 241 -3.82 23.36 -0.70
CA PHE A 241 -4.69 22.93 -1.80
C PHE A 241 -5.79 21.98 -1.32
N TRP A 242 -5.48 21.15 -0.34
CA TRP A 242 -6.45 20.25 0.30
C TRP A 242 -7.66 20.97 0.91
N GLN A 243 -7.51 22.23 1.31
CA GLN A 243 -8.60 23.03 1.86
C GLN A 243 -9.54 23.54 0.76
N THR A 244 -8.97 24.07 -0.35
CA THR A 244 -9.77 24.60 -1.48
C THR A 244 -10.42 23.47 -2.29
N ALA A 245 -9.68 22.38 -2.53
CA ALA A 245 -10.18 21.22 -3.27
C ALA A 245 -11.01 20.25 -2.41
N ASN A 246 -11.03 20.42 -1.10
CA ASN A 246 -11.68 19.52 -0.16
C ASN A 246 -11.22 18.06 -0.30
N CYS A 247 -9.92 17.83 -0.19
CA CYS A 247 -9.31 16.52 -0.45
C CYS A 247 -8.27 16.11 0.59
N ILE A 248 -7.79 14.88 0.46
CA ILE A 248 -6.63 14.32 1.15
C ILE A 248 -5.49 14.25 0.13
N LEU A 249 -4.32 14.82 0.48
CA LEU A 249 -3.10 14.70 -0.31
C LEU A 249 -2.28 13.52 0.23
N VAL A 250 -1.84 12.63 -0.66
CA VAL A 250 -0.94 11.52 -0.31
C VAL A 250 0.27 11.56 -1.22
N SER A 251 1.47 11.68 -0.64
CA SER A 251 2.73 11.54 -1.36
C SER A 251 3.03 10.05 -1.57
N LEU A 252 3.25 9.64 -2.81
CA LEU A 252 3.68 8.29 -3.15
C LEU A 252 5.19 8.10 -2.95
N ALA A 253 5.96 9.20 -3.00
CA ALA A 253 7.43 9.20 -2.95
C ALA A 253 8.06 8.26 -4.01
N GLY A 254 7.58 8.37 -5.26
CA GLY A 254 7.92 7.47 -6.36
C GLY A 254 7.04 6.22 -6.36
N VAL A 255 7.62 5.03 -6.46
CA VAL A 255 6.85 3.77 -6.42
C VAL A 255 6.26 3.57 -5.02
N PRO A 256 4.91 3.55 -4.88
CA PRO A 256 4.28 3.52 -3.58
C PRO A 256 4.61 2.23 -2.82
N THR A 257 5.02 2.40 -1.57
CA THR A 257 5.29 1.28 -0.66
C THR A 257 4.03 0.45 -0.39
N ARG A 258 4.18 -0.70 0.21
CA ARG A 258 3.03 -1.53 0.64
C ARG A 258 2.13 -0.76 1.61
N ALA A 259 2.73 -0.08 2.60
CA ALA A 259 2.01 0.71 3.58
C ALA A 259 1.23 1.86 2.94
N THR A 260 1.84 2.63 2.02
CA THR A 260 1.16 3.71 1.28
C THR A 260 -0.03 3.19 0.47
N ARG A 261 0.15 2.09 -0.26
CA ARG A 261 -0.94 1.49 -1.04
C ARG A 261 -2.08 0.99 -0.15
N ARG A 262 -1.73 0.33 0.95
CA ARG A 262 -2.73 -0.16 1.91
C ARG A 262 -3.49 0.98 2.58
N PHE A 263 -2.80 2.06 2.93
CA PHE A 263 -3.40 3.27 3.49
C PHE A 263 -4.43 3.88 2.52
N ILE A 264 -4.03 4.10 1.25
CA ILE A 264 -4.93 4.62 0.21
C ILE A 264 -6.09 3.65 -0.04
N ARG A 265 -5.83 2.34 -0.05
CA ARG A 265 -6.87 1.33 -0.21
C ARG A 265 -7.90 1.39 0.92
N LYS A 266 -7.46 1.49 2.17
CA LYS A 266 -8.36 1.63 3.31
C LYS A 266 -9.18 2.91 3.23
N LEU A 267 -8.60 4.05 2.88
CA LEU A 267 -9.34 5.29 2.64
C LEU A 267 -10.41 5.13 1.55
N SER A 268 -10.08 4.45 0.45
CA SER A 268 -11.04 4.19 -0.63
C SER A 268 -12.17 3.28 -0.20
N ASP A 269 -11.88 2.21 0.54
CA ASP A 269 -12.88 1.21 0.94
C ASP A 269 -13.71 1.66 2.17
N GLU A 270 -13.05 2.16 3.21
CA GLU A 270 -13.70 2.47 4.49
C GLU A 270 -14.39 3.84 4.48
N CYS A 271 -13.84 4.83 3.74
CA CYS A 271 -14.41 6.17 3.62
C CYS A 271 -15.15 6.39 2.28
N ASN A 272 -15.19 5.37 1.40
CA ASN A 272 -15.82 5.44 0.07
C ASN A 272 -15.31 6.62 -0.78
N LEU A 273 -13.99 6.88 -0.73
CA LEU A 273 -13.36 7.99 -1.43
C LEU A 273 -12.85 7.58 -2.81
N PRO A 274 -13.15 8.33 -3.87
CA PRO A 274 -12.47 8.19 -5.15
C PRO A 274 -11.00 8.57 -5.00
N VAL A 275 -10.12 7.90 -5.76
CA VAL A 275 -8.68 8.12 -5.73
C VAL A 275 -8.22 8.61 -7.11
N TYR A 276 -7.52 9.73 -7.13
CA TYR A 276 -6.94 10.30 -8.34
C TYR A 276 -5.42 10.31 -8.22
N ALA A 277 -4.76 9.76 -9.23
CA ALA A 277 -3.31 9.71 -9.29
C ALA A 277 -2.79 10.85 -10.17
N PHE A 278 -1.90 11.65 -9.61
CA PHE A 278 -1.16 12.68 -10.30
C PHE A 278 0.30 12.24 -10.37
N VAL A 279 0.73 11.85 -11.57
CA VAL A 279 1.97 11.12 -11.85
C VAL A 279 2.62 11.72 -13.08
N ASP A 280 3.91 11.57 -13.25
CA ASP A 280 4.66 12.05 -14.42
C ASP A 280 4.20 11.37 -15.72
N CYS A 281 4.30 12.09 -16.83
CA CYS A 281 3.98 11.55 -18.15
C CYS A 281 5.21 10.89 -18.77
N ASP A 282 5.55 9.72 -18.26
CA ASP A 282 6.58 8.87 -18.82
C ASP A 282 6.21 7.38 -18.67
N PRO A 283 6.85 6.47 -19.40
CA PRO A 283 6.57 5.04 -19.30
C PRO A 283 6.83 4.43 -17.91
N TYR A 284 7.70 5.04 -17.09
CA TYR A 284 7.96 4.59 -15.73
C TYR A 284 6.82 4.97 -14.78
N GLY A 285 6.41 6.23 -14.78
CA GLY A 285 5.28 6.72 -13.98
C GLY A 285 4.00 5.95 -14.28
N ILE A 286 3.72 5.71 -15.56
CA ILE A 286 2.53 4.98 -16.00
C ILE A 286 2.62 3.49 -15.61
N SER A 287 3.69 2.80 -16.00
CA SER A 287 3.76 1.33 -15.91
C SER A 287 4.24 0.80 -14.56
N ASN A 288 4.98 1.61 -13.79
CA ASN A 288 5.48 1.18 -12.48
C ASN A 288 4.78 1.87 -11.32
N ILE A 289 4.51 3.18 -11.40
CA ILE A 289 3.92 3.92 -10.28
C ILE A 289 2.41 3.77 -10.28
N TYR A 290 1.74 4.31 -11.31
CA TYR A 290 0.29 4.24 -11.39
C TYR A 290 -0.25 2.82 -11.46
N ARG A 291 0.31 2.00 -12.34
CA ARG A 291 -0.12 0.62 -12.52
C ARG A 291 0.05 -0.19 -11.23
N THR A 292 1.15 0.02 -10.47
CA THR A 292 1.36 -0.66 -9.18
C THR A 292 0.35 -0.23 -8.12
N LEU A 293 -0.01 1.05 -8.09
CA LEU A 293 -1.08 1.56 -7.22
C LEU A 293 -2.42 0.92 -7.60
N LYS A 294 -2.76 0.92 -8.89
CA LYS A 294 -4.09 0.51 -9.36
C LYS A 294 -4.30 -1.00 -9.38
N VAL A 295 -3.38 -1.76 -9.99
CA VAL A 295 -3.58 -3.19 -10.27
C VAL A 295 -2.53 -4.11 -9.66
N GLY A 296 -1.45 -3.56 -9.12
CA GLY A 296 -0.37 -4.29 -8.46
C GLY A 296 0.72 -4.78 -9.40
N SER A 297 1.58 -5.64 -8.88
CA SER A 297 2.71 -6.24 -9.60
C SER A 297 2.44 -7.70 -9.92
N GLY A 298 2.86 -8.15 -11.11
CA GLY A 298 2.70 -9.55 -11.51
C GLY A 298 3.39 -10.55 -10.57
N ASN A 299 4.56 -10.18 -10.02
CA ASN A 299 5.27 -11.03 -9.07
C ASN A 299 4.64 -11.05 -7.67
N ALA A 300 3.73 -10.11 -7.39
CA ALA A 300 3.06 -9.96 -6.10
C ALA A 300 1.53 -9.91 -6.27
N ALA A 301 0.99 -10.60 -7.28
CA ALA A 301 -0.44 -10.61 -7.58
C ALA A 301 -1.29 -11.19 -6.43
N HIS A 302 -0.73 -12.06 -5.60
CA HIS A 302 -1.38 -12.56 -4.38
C HIS A 302 -1.72 -11.47 -3.37
N LEU A 303 -1.06 -10.31 -3.47
CA LEU A 303 -1.28 -9.15 -2.61
C LEU A 303 -2.30 -8.15 -3.17
N SER A 304 -2.65 -8.27 -4.46
CA SER A 304 -3.45 -7.26 -5.15
C SER A 304 -4.77 -6.96 -4.46
N GLN A 305 -5.43 -7.99 -3.93
CA GLN A 305 -6.70 -7.85 -3.22
C GLN A 305 -6.62 -6.92 -1.99
N PHE A 306 -5.44 -6.75 -1.38
CA PHE A 306 -5.26 -5.94 -0.17
C PHE A 306 -4.65 -4.57 -0.44
N PHE A 307 -3.76 -4.48 -1.43
CA PHE A 307 -2.88 -3.33 -1.65
C PHE A 307 -3.17 -2.54 -2.93
N CYS A 308 -3.99 -3.06 -3.84
CA CYS A 308 -4.38 -2.34 -5.04
C CYS A 308 -5.59 -1.45 -4.81
N VAL A 309 -5.67 -0.38 -5.56
CA VAL A 309 -6.76 0.60 -5.53
C VAL A 309 -7.48 0.59 -6.88
N PRO A 310 -8.39 -0.38 -7.13
CA PRO A 310 -9.03 -0.55 -8.44
C PRO A 310 -9.82 0.67 -8.92
N GLN A 311 -10.32 1.49 -7.97
CA GLN A 311 -11.05 2.72 -8.25
C GLN A 311 -10.14 3.88 -8.63
N ALA A 312 -8.80 3.76 -8.45
CA ALA A 312 -7.86 4.82 -8.81
C ALA A 312 -7.98 5.18 -10.29
N ARG A 313 -7.98 6.47 -10.58
CA ARG A 313 -7.99 7.02 -11.93
C ARG A 313 -6.78 7.94 -12.11
N TYR A 314 -6.23 7.93 -13.30
CA TYR A 314 -5.07 8.75 -13.65
C TYR A 314 -5.53 10.15 -14.09
N LEU A 315 -5.31 11.13 -13.24
CA LEU A 315 -5.65 12.52 -13.48
C LEU A 315 -4.74 13.14 -14.54
N GLY A 316 -3.45 12.90 -14.44
CA GLY A 316 -2.39 13.47 -15.27
C GLY A 316 -1.00 13.21 -14.66
N VAL A 317 0.09 13.61 -15.32
CA VAL A 317 0.13 14.33 -16.61
C VAL A 317 -0.09 13.33 -17.75
N THR A 318 -1.00 13.60 -18.65
CA THR A 318 -1.28 12.74 -19.81
C THR A 318 -0.46 13.17 -21.04
N PRO A 319 -0.25 12.30 -22.05
CA PRO A 319 0.33 12.71 -23.32
C PRO A 319 -0.44 13.85 -24.00
N GLN A 320 -1.76 13.90 -23.83
CA GLN A 320 -2.58 14.98 -24.35
C GLN A 320 -2.32 16.30 -23.59
N ASP A 321 -2.06 16.25 -22.29
CA ASP A 321 -1.72 17.45 -21.50
C ASP A 321 -0.41 18.10 -21.98
N ILE A 322 0.55 17.28 -22.44
CA ILE A 322 1.80 17.83 -23.04
C ILE A 322 1.47 18.76 -24.22
N ILE A 323 0.52 18.37 -25.05
CA ILE A 323 0.10 19.14 -26.22
C ILE A 323 -0.75 20.34 -25.80
N ASP A 324 -1.80 20.10 -25.01
CA ASP A 324 -2.81 21.11 -24.66
C ASP A 324 -2.21 22.27 -23.84
N TYR A 325 -1.29 21.94 -22.93
CA TYR A 325 -0.60 22.92 -22.08
C TYR A 325 0.78 23.28 -22.59
N GLN A 326 1.19 22.79 -23.77
CA GLN A 326 2.50 23.07 -24.39
C GLN A 326 3.66 22.90 -23.39
N LEU A 327 3.66 21.77 -22.67
CA LEU A 327 4.61 21.51 -21.61
C LEU A 327 6.04 21.34 -22.16
N PRO A 328 7.07 21.81 -21.46
CA PRO A 328 8.45 21.45 -21.77
C PRO A 328 8.65 19.95 -21.58
N THR A 329 9.43 19.37 -22.48
CA THR A 329 9.60 17.92 -22.57
C THR A 329 11.06 17.53 -22.63
N HIS A 330 11.34 16.27 -22.29
CA HIS A 330 12.60 15.60 -22.53
C HIS A 330 12.39 14.44 -23.52
N PRO A 331 13.40 14.08 -24.34
CA PRO A 331 13.30 12.89 -25.19
C PRO A 331 13.09 11.63 -24.34
N LEU A 332 12.34 10.66 -24.87
CA LEU A 332 12.28 9.32 -24.30
C LEU A 332 13.65 8.65 -24.43
N LEU A 333 14.08 7.99 -23.36
CA LEU A 333 15.25 7.13 -23.36
C LEU A 333 14.92 5.76 -23.97
N ASP A 334 15.93 5.01 -24.44
CA ASP A 334 15.74 3.65 -24.96
C ASP A 334 15.04 2.73 -23.95
N VAL A 335 15.34 2.88 -22.66
CA VAL A 335 14.68 2.15 -21.58
C VAL A 335 13.19 2.49 -21.48
N ASP A 336 12.82 3.73 -21.71
CA ASP A 336 11.41 4.19 -21.70
C ASP A 336 10.66 3.63 -22.90
N ILE A 337 11.27 3.70 -24.09
CA ILE A 337 10.70 3.13 -25.32
C ILE A 337 10.48 1.62 -25.17
N LYS A 338 11.48 0.91 -24.63
CA LYS A 338 11.37 -0.52 -24.38
C LYS A 338 10.23 -0.82 -23.39
N ARG A 339 10.14 -0.06 -22.30
CA ARG A 339 9.09 -0.22 -21.26
C ARG A 339 7.69 0.04 -21.82
N GLY A 340 7.51 1.11 -22.57
CA GLY A 340 6.23 1.41 -23.21
C GLY A 340 5.79 0.32 -24.20
N LYS A 341 6.71 -0.19 -25.05
CA LYS A 341 6.45 -1.30 -25.96
C LYS A 341 6.11 -2.59 -25.22
N ASP A 342 6.82 -2.88 -24.12
CA ASP A 342 6.57 -4.05 -23.29
C ASP A 342 5.20 -3.96 -22.60
N ALA A 343 4.83 -2.80 -22.07
CA ALA A 343 3.52 -2.55 -21.50
C ALA A 343 2.39 -2.84 -22.49
N LEU A 344 2.50 -2.37 -23.73
CA LEU A 344 1.51 -2.62 -24.79
C LEU A 344 1.42 -4.10 -25.18
N LYS A 345 2.57 -4.79 -25.21
CA LYS A 345 2.66 -6.17 -25.70
C LYS A 345 2.33 -7.21 -24.65
N ASN A 346 2.79 -7.01 -23.41
CA ASN A 346 2.85 -8.06 -22.41
C ASN A 346 2.04 -7.78 -21.13
N ASP A 347 1.59 -6.53 -20.90
CA ASP A 347 0.83 -6.20 -19.69
C ASP A 347 -0.68 -6.35 -19.94
N PRO A 348 -1.35 -7.30 -19.24
CA PRO A 348 -2.77 -7.56 -19.45
C PRO A 348 -3.67 -6.36 -19.12
N PHE A 349 -3.26 -5.48 -18.20
CA PHE A 349 -4.03 -4.28 -17.87
C PHE A 349 -4.10 -3.31 -19.05
N PHE A 350 -2.95 -2.98 -19.65
CA PHE A 350 -2.92 -2.07 -20.79
C PHE A 350 -3.53 -2.69 -22.05
N GLN A 351 -3.46 -4.00 -22.20
CA GLN A 351 -4.09 -4.69 -23.32
C GLN A 351 -5.61 -4.58 -23.32
N VAL A 352 -6.24 -4.64 -22.14
CA VAL A 352 -7.70 -4.58 -21.99
C VAL A 352 -8.23 -3.16 -22.09
N HIS A 353 -7.49 -2.16 -21.60
CA HIS A 353 -7.93 -0.77 -21.53
C HIS A 353 -7.54 0.04 -22.78
N LYS A 354 -8.43 0.13 -23.76
CA LYS A 354 -8.22 0.91 -25.00
C LYS A 354 -7.72 2.36 -24.76
N PRO A 355 -8.25 3.14 -23.79
CA PRO A 355 -7.75 4.48 -23.51
C PRO A 355 -6.27 4.50 -23.15
N TRP A 356 -5.80 3.52 -22.36
CA TRP A 356 -4.40 3.40 -22.00
C TRP A 356 -3.50 3.01 -23.17
N ARG A 357 -3.96 2.08 -24.01
CA ARG A 357 -3.23 1.72 -25.23
C ARG A 357 -2.99 2.96 -26.09
N LYS A 358 -4.07 3.74 -26.36
CA LYS A 358 -3.99 4.97 -27.13
C LYS A 358 -3.03 6.00 -26.50
N ALA A 359 -3.07 6.18 -25.18
CA ALA A 359 -2.18 7.10 -24.48
C ALA A 359 -0.71 6.69 -24.58
N ILE A 360 -0.39 5.40 -24.39
CA ILE A 360 0.99 4.91 -24.51
C ILE A 360 1.48 4.97 -25.96
N GLU A 361 0.64 4.61 -26.93
CA GLU A 361 0.96 4.73 -28.37
C GLU A 361 1.23 6.19 -28.75
N GLN A 362 0.43 7.14 -28.26
CA GLN A 362 0.63 8.58 -28.44
C GLN A 362 1.97 9.03 -27.84
N LEU A 363 2.26 8.64 -26.59
CA LEU A 363 3.52 8.98 -25.91
C LEU A 363 4.74 8.48 -26.68
N LEU A 364 4.70 7.23 -27.15
CA LEU A 364 5.78 6.64 -27.94
C LEU A 364 5.94 7.32 -29.31
N SER A 365 4.83 7.72 -29.96
CA SER A 365 4.87 8.42 -31.24
C SER A 365 5.41 9.84 -31.12
N MET A 366 5.13 10.53 -30.01
CA MET A 366 5.68 11.85 -29.70
C MET A 366 7.18 11.78 -29.40
N GLY A 367 7.68 10.65 -28.91
CA GLY A 367 9.08 10.45 -28.57
C GLY A 367 9.59 11.28 -27.40
N VAL A 368 8.68 11.83 -26.58
CA VAL A 368 9.00 12.75 -25.47
C VAL A 368 8.29 12.35 -24.19
N ARG A 369 8.79 12.87 -23.07
CA ARG A 369 8.20 12.73 -21.74
C ARG A 369 8.13 14.08 -21.03
N ALA A 370 7.25 14.20 -20.04
CA ALA A 370 7.12 15.41 -19.23
C ALA A 370 6.90 15.05 -17.75
N GLU A 371 7.61 15.72 -16.88
CA GLU A 371 7.43 15.64 -15.44
C GLU A 371 6.30 16.55 -14.97
N GLN A 372 5.72 16.33 -13.80
CA GLN A 372 4.73 17.20 -13.16
C GLN A 372 5.25 18.65 -13.04
N GLN A 373 6.56 18.81 -12.79
CA GLN A 373 7.24 20.09 -12.67
C GLN A 373 7.22 20.91 -13.98
N ALA A 374 6.99 20.29 -15.12
CA ALA A 374 6.87 20.99 -16.41
C ALA A 374 5.74 22.03 -16.42
N LEU A 375 4.72 21.86 -15.57
CA LEU A 375 3.65 22.83 -15.38
C LEU A 375 4.14 24.19 -14.88
N ALA A 376 5.30 24.23 -14.19
CA ALA A 376 5.91 25.48 -13.72
C ALA A 376 6.34 26.44 -14.84
N LYS A 377 6.36 25.99 -16.10
CA LYS A 377 6.52 26.87 -17.28
C LYS A 377 5.55 28.06 -17.25
N TRP A 378 4.34 27.84 -16.80
CA TRP A 378 3.29 28.85 -16.74
C TRP A 378 3.22 29.61 -15.39
N GLY A 379 4.16 29.34 -14.51
CA GLY A 379 4.24 29.88 -13.16
C GLY A 379 4.25 28.79 -12.11
N LEU A 380 4.96 29.04 -11.01
CA LEU A 380 5.16 28.02 -9.97
C LEU A 380 3.85 27.49 -9.35
N ASN A 381 2.81 28.33 -9.31
CA ASN A 381 1.50 27.98 -8.75
C ASN A 381 0.50 27.52 -9.82
N TYR A 382 0.87 27.48 -11.09
CA TYR A 382 -0.04 27.08 -12.16
C TYR A 382 -0.71 25.73 -11.91
N VAL A 383 0.02 24.79 -11.31
CA VAL A 383 -0.52 23.47 -10.93
C VAL A 383 -1.67 23.59 -9.91
N ILE A 384 -1.62 24.60 -9.04
CA ILE A 384 -2.61 24.86 -7.96
C ILE A 384 -3.79 25.66 -8.49
N ASP A 385 -3.49 26.74 -9.21
CA ASP A 385 -4.48 27.77 -9.55
C ASP A 385 -5.29 27.40 -10.80
N GLU A 386 -4.66 26.67 -11.75
CA GLU A 386 -5.25 26.40 -13.06
C GLU A 386 -5.36 24.92 -13.41
N TYR A 387 -4.23 24.19 -13.42
CA TYR A 387 -4.19 22.83 -13.96
C TYR A 387 -5.08 21.86 -13.17
N LEU A 388 -4.81 21.67 -11.86
CA LEU A 388 -5.61 20.74 -11.04
C LEU A 388 -7.09 21.15 -10.95
N PRO A 389 -7.45 22.44 -10.75
CA PRO A 389 -8.85 22.85 -10.79
C PRO A 389 -9.51 22.56 -12.14
N ALA A 390 -8.83 22.79 -13.26
CA ALA A 390 -9.35 22.48 -14.60
C ALA A 390 -9.61 20.98 -14.78
N LYS A 391 -8.67 20.12 -14.39
CA LYS A 391 -8.81 18.66 -14.46
C LYS A 391 -9.94 18.16 -13.56
N LEU A 392 -10.02 18.66 -12.33
CA LEU A 392 -11.02 18.23 -11.34
C LEU A 392 -12.47 18.63 -11.66
N ARG A 393 -12.69 19.53 -12.63
CA ARG A 393 -14.04 19.82 -13.14
C ARG A 393 -14.65 18.65 -13.93
N ASN A 394 -13.82 17.77 -14.51
CA ASN A 394 -14.30 16.62 -15.28
C ASN A 394 -13.53 15.32 -14.94
N PRO A 395 -13.74 14.74 -13.74
CA PRO A 395 -13.05 13.51 -13.35
C PRO A 395 -13.39 12.30 -14.24
N GLN A 396 -14.49 12.35 -14.99
CA GLN A 396 -14.87 11.28 -15.91
C GLN A 396 -13.92 11.14 -17.10
N ALA A 397 -13.20 12.20 -17.44
CA ALA A 397 -12.18 12.21 -18.50
C ALA A 397 -10.85 11.57 -18.07
N PHE A 398 -10.65 11.28 -16.80
CA PHE A 398 -9.42 10.65 -16.32
C PHE A 398 -9.25 9.24 -16.88
N LEU A 399 -8.00 8.87 -17.19
CA LEU A 399 -7.72 7.52 -17.67
C LEU A 399 -8.05 6.47 -16.57
N PRO A 400 -8.60 5.33 -16.97
CA PRO A 400 -9.04 4.29 -16.03
C PRO A 400 -7.89 3.60 -15.31
#